data_be7b31aca66bea758b2b4048de41db57
#
_entry.id   be7b31aca66bea758b2b4048de41db57
#
_cell.length_a   1.000
_cell.length_b   1.000
_cell.length_c   1.000
_cell.angle_alpha   90.00
_cell.angle_beta   90.00
_cell.angle_gamma   90.00
#
_symmetry.space_group_name_H-M   'P 1'
#
loop_
_entity.id
_entity.type
_entity.pdbx_description
1 polymer ?
#
loop_
_entity_poly.entity_id
_entity_poly.type
_entity_poly.pdbx_seq_one_letter_code
_entity_poly.pdbx_strand_id
1 'polypeptide(L)'
;MNAELIQSWRGTQVILTDGQLNHRAVAIQAVCDLESQLSELLSAVFISRNPAVSHEQATEELYTNQRVLSAVRQMADVAFFLGIIDLEQRYDLKQLAKLRDAYAHRRTAKQLSEEPELFALICKTHMFRANKSQLDGLSEQAILMCLRGQLMLDLQARLKTL
;
A
#
# COMPACT_ATOMS: atom_id res chain seq x y z
N MET A 1 9.72 -0.61 11.72
CA MET A 1 8.23 -0.68 11.74
C MET A 1 7.72 -0.20 13.10
N ASN A 2 6.57 0.45 13.14
CA ASN A 2 6.00 0.96 14.40
C ASN A 2 5.54 -0.21 15.28
N ALA A 3 6.09 -0.31 16.51
CA ALA A 3 5.77 -1.38 17.47
C ALA A 3 4.29 -1.35 17.91
N GLU A 4 3.69 -0.16 18.04
CA GLU A 4 2.29 0.00 18.40
C GLU A 4 1.36 -0.56 17.31
N LEU A 5 1.72 -0.38 16.04
CA LEU A 5 1.00 -0.94 14.90
C LEU A 5 0.99 -2.48 14.96
N ILE A 6 2.14 -3.09 15.22
CA ILE A 6 2.25 -4.56 15.34
C ILE A 6 1.43 -5.07 16.53
N GLN A 7 1.51 -4.37 17.67
CA GLN A 7 0.76 -4.74 18.88
C GLN A 7 -0.76 -4.63 18.65
N SER A 8 -1.20 -3.57 17.99
CA SER A 8 -2.61 -3.38 17.60
C SER A 8 -3.10 -4.55 16.75
N TRP A 9 -2.33 -4.97 15.74
CA TRP A 9 -2.70 -6.08 14.88
C TRP A 9 -2.66 -7.44 15.57
N ARG A 10 -1.76 -7.66 16.52
CA ARG A 10 -1.75 -8.86 17.37
C ARG A 10 -3.04 -8.97 18.19
N GLY A 11 -3.50 -7.86 18.76
CA GLY A 11 -4.78 -7.80 19.51
C GLY A 11 -6.00 -8.04 18.60
N THR A 12 -6.00 -7.50 17.41
CA THR A 12 -7.11 -7.60 16.44
C THR A 12 -7.21 -9.01 15.83
N GLN A 13 -6.10 -9.75 15.74
CA GLN A 13 -6.09 -11.11 15.19
C GLN A 13 -7.03 -12.08 15.93
N VAL A 14 -7.23 -11.87 17.24
CA VAL A 14 -8.17 -12.66 18.06
C VAL A 14 -9.63 -12.44 17.64
N ILE A 15 -9.95 -11.25 17.13
CA ILE A 15 -11.31 -10.88 16.71
C ILE A 15 -11.59 -11.33 15.26
N LEU A 16 -10.54 -11.42 14.42
CA LEU A 16 -10.66 -11.72 12.99
C LEU A 16 -10.65 -13.22 12.65
N THR A 17 -10.46 -14.10 13.63
CA THR A 17 -10.52 -15.57 13.45
C THR A 17 -11.91 -16.12 13.20
N ASP A 18 -12.95 -15.29 13.29
CA ASP A 18 -14.36 -15.70 13.19
C ASP A 18 -14.92 -15.64 11.74
N GLY A 19 -14.19 -16.18 10.79
CA GLY A 19 -14.75 -16.73 9.54
C GLY A 19 -15.36 -15.78 8.50
N GLN A 20 -15.39 -14.44 8.72
CA GLN A 20 -16.11 -13.51 7.83
C GLN A 20 -15.24 -12.55 7.01
N LEU A 21 -13.91 -12.62 7.12
CA LEU A 21 -13.07 -11.74 6.31
C LEU A 21 -12.92 -12.27 4.89
N ASN A 22 -13.43 -11.52 3.94
CA ASN A 22 -13.10 -11.71 2.54
C ASN A 22 -11.64 -11.28 2.30
N HIS A 23 -10.69 -12.20 2.42
CA HIS A 23 -9.25 -11.97 2.28
C HIS A 23 -8.88 -11.23 0.98
N ARG A 24 -9.63 -11.51 -0.10
CA ARG A 24 -9.50 -10.79 -1.37
C ARG A 24 -9.86 -9.31 -1.21
N ALA A 25 -10.99 -9.02 -0.58
CA ALA A 25 -11.43 -7.64 -0.37
C ALA A 25 -10.42 -6.87 0.49
N VAL A 26 -9.89 -7.49 1.54
CA VAL A 26 -8.88 -6.87 2.41
C VAL A 26 -7.60 -6.58 1.65
N ALA A 27 -7.10 -7.52 0.84
CA ALA A 27 -5.88 -7.32 0.05
C ALA A 27 -6.07 -6.23 -1.01
N ILE A 28 -7.21 -6.18 -1.68
CA ILE A 28 -7.53 -5.14 -2.65
C ILE A 28 -7.65 -3.80 -1.94
N GLN A 29 -8.41 -3.71 -0.84
CA GLN A 29 -8.58 -2.48 -0.08
C GLN A 29 -7.26 -1.93 0.44
N ALA A 30 -6.38 -2.79 0.96
CA ALA A 30 -5.07 -2.38 1.45
C ALA A 30 -4.25 -1.64 0.40
N VAL A 31 -4.35 -2.03 -0.87
CA VAL A 31 -3.64 -1.37 -1.97
C VAL A 31 -4.39 -0.15 -2.47
N CYS A 32 -5.73 -0.16 -2.50
CA CYS A 32 -6.52 1.02 -2.85
C CYS A 32 -6.29 2.18 -1.87
N ASP A 33 -6.13 1.88 -0.57
CA ASP A 33 -5.81 2.90 0.43
C ASP A 33 -4.42 3.54 0.16
N LEU A 34 -3.43 2.73 -0.20
CA LEU A 34 -2.10 3.22 -0.60
C LEU A 34 -2.15 4.04 -1.90
N GLU A 35 -2.98 3.62 -2.85
CA GLU A 35 -3.23 4.35 -4.09
C GLU A 35 -3.81 5.74 -3.82
N SER A 36 -4.82 5.80 -2.96
CA SER A 36 -5.43 7.07 -2.54
C SER A 36 -4.41 8.00 -1.87
N GLN A 37 -3.60 7.47 -0.96
CA GLN A 37 -2.60 8.27 -0.25
C GLN A 37 -1.47 8.76 -1.18
N LEU A 38 -1.02 7.93 -2.13
CA LEU A 38 -0.05 8.35 -3.14
C LEU A 38 -0.61 9.43 -4.06
N SER A 39 -1.88 9.31 -4.45
CA SER A 39 -2.59 10.30 -5.25
C SER A 39 -2.63 11.66 -4.55
N GLU A 40 -3.00 11.67 -3.26
CA GLU A 40 -3.02 12.87 -2.45
C GLU A 40 -1.64 13.52 -2.35
N LEU A 41 -0.62 12.72 -2.07
CA LEU A 41 0.76 13.18 -1.95
C LEU A 41 1.29 13.79 -3.26
N LEU A 42 1.07 13.14 -4.38
CA LEU A 42 1.48 13.63 -5.70
C LEU A 42 0.73 14.92 -6.08
N SER A 43 -0.57 14.98 -5.82
CA SER A 43 -1.37 16.18 -6.05
C SER A 43 -0.84 17.36 -5.25
N ALA A 44 -0.52 17.18 -3.97
CA ALA A 44 0.06 18.22 -3.12
C ALA A 44 1.42 18.72 -3.67
N VAL A 45 2.27 17.81 -4.16
CA VAL A 45 3.56 18.18 -4.77
C VAL A 45 3.36 18.97 -6.06
N PHE A 46 2.45 18.55 -6.93
CA PHE A 46 2.20 19.27 -8.19
C PHE A 46 1.64 20.67 -7.93
N ILE A 47 0.72 20.83 -6.97
CA ILE A 47 0.17 22.13 -6.59
C ILE A 47 1.25 23.03 -5.98
N SER A 48 2.10 22.48 -5.10
CA SER A 48 3.20 23.25 -4.49
C SER A 48 4.19 23.79 -5.52
N ARG A 49 4.38 23.07 -6.63
CA ARG A 49 5.26 23.48 -7.73
C ARG A 49 4.59 24.35 -8.78
N ASN A 50 3.28 24.30 -8.89
CA ASN A 50 2.49 25.13 -9.80
C ASN A 50 1.20 25.62 -9.12
N PRO A 51 1.26 26.74 -8.38
CA PRO A 51 0.12 27.30 -7.66
C PRO A 51 -1.08 27.70 -8.54
N ALA A 52 -0.89 27.77 -9.87
CA ALA A 52 -1.98 28.03 -10.80
C ALA A 52 -2.91 26.82 -11.01
N VAL A 53 -2.50 25.62 -10.55
CA VAL A 53 -3.28 24.39 -10.66
C VAL A 53 -4.01 24.13 -9.34
N SER A 54 -5.34 24.03 -9.38
CA SER A 54 -6.12 23.63 -8.20
C SER A 54 -5.99 22.11 -7.94
N HIS A 55 -6.29 21.70 -6.69
CA HIS A 55 -6.32 20.27 -6.33
C HIS A 55 -7.31 19.47 -7.20
N GLU A 56 -8.47 20.05 -7.47
CA GLU A 56 -9.51 19.44 -8.29
C GLU A 56 -9.03 19.25 -9.73
N GLN A 57 -8.40 20.26 -10.33
CA GLN A 57 -7.81 20.17 -11.67
C GLN A 57 -6.70 19.11 -11.74
N ALA A 58 -5.78 19.09 -10.75
CA ALA A 58 -4.71 18.09 -10.71
C ALA A 58 -5.30 16.67 -10.62
N THR A 59 -6.31 16.47 -9.78
CA THR A 59 -6.97 15.18 -9.61
C THR A 59 -7.69 14.76 -10.88
N GLU A 60 -8.47 15.65 -11.49
CA GLU A 60 -9.25 15.36 -12.68
C GLU A 60 -8.34 15.02 -13.86
N GLU A 61 -7.34 15.83 -14.13
CA GLU A 61 -6.44 15.64 -15.28
C GLU A 61 -5.54 14.40 -15.13
N LEU A 62 -4.94 14.22 -13.96
CA LEU A 62 -3.92 13.18 -13.78
C LEU A 62 -4.52 11.79 -13.53
N TYR A 63 -5.64 11.70 -12.83
CA TYR A 63 -6.19 10.43 -12.38
C TYR A 63 -7.48 10.02 -13.10
N THR A 64 -8.31 10.97 -13.50
CA THR A 64 -9.64 10.70 -14.09
C THR A 64 -9.63 10.75 -15.61
N ASN A 65 -9.30 11.89 -16.20
CA ASN A 65 -9.45 12.10 -17.63
C ASN A 65 -8.36 11.43 -18.47
N GLN A 66 -7.11 11.62 -18.09
CA GLN A 66 -5.98 11.12 -18.88
C GLN A 66 -5.45 9.77 -18.39
N ARG A 67 -5.86 9.33 -17.22
CA ARG A 67 -5.38 8.10 -16.57
C ARG A 67 -3.85 7.98 -16.53
N VAL A 68 -3.15 9.11 -16.56
CA VAL A 68 -1.68 9.15 -16.59
C VAL A 68 -1.10 8.46 -15.35
N LEU A 69 -1.79 8.60 -14.21
CA LEU A 69 -1.39 8.04 -12.93
C LEU A 69 -2.48 7.11 -12.36
N SER A 70 -3.09 6.27 -13.20
CA SER A 70 -4.23 5.43 -12.79
C SER A 70 -3.84 4.16 -12.01
N ALA A 71 -2.57 3.86 -11.86
CA ALA A 71 -2.11 2.65 -11.17
C ALA A 71 -1.02 2.98 -10.15
N VAL A 72 -1.08 2.32 -8.98
CA VAL A 72 -0.08 2.42 -7.92
C VAL A 72 1.36 2.31 -8.44
N ARG A 73 1.61 1.44 -9.43
CA ARG A 73 2.95 1.26 -10.01
C ARG A 73 3.47 2.52 -10.69
N GLN A 74 2.62 3.20 -11.45
CA GLN A 74 2.96 4.45 -12.14
C GLN A 74 3.16 5.57 -11.13
N MET A 75 2.26 5.71 -10.18
CA MET A 75 2.38 6.69 -9.10
C MET A 75 3.65 6.50 -8.27
N ALA A 76 3.99 5.24 -7.95
CA ALA A 76 5.24 4.93 -7.25
C ALA A 76 6.49 5.29 -8.08
N ASP A 77 6.45 5.11 -9.41
CA ASP A 77 7.54 5.54 -10.29
C ASP A 77 7.68 7.06 -10.29
N VAL A 78 6.58 7.78 -10.46
CA VAL A 78 6.59 9.26 -10.46
C VAL A 78 7.04 9.79 -9.10
N ALA A 79 6.51 9.27 -8.00
CA ALA A 79 6.91 9.68 -6.65
C ALA A 79 8.41 9.45 -6.38
N PHE A 80 8.96 8.35 -6.89
CA PHE A 80 10.39 8.07 -6.80
C PHE A 80 11.23 9.06 -7.63
N PHE A 81 10.87 9.31 -8.89
CA PHE A 81 11.60 10.25 -9.74
C PHE A 81 11.51 11.71 -9.24
N LEU A 82 10.44 12.05 -8.53
CA LEU A 82 10.32 13.34 -7.85
C LEU A 82 11.07 13.40 -6.51
N GLY A 83 11.70 12.31 -6.08
CA GLY A 83 12.43 12.23 -4.81
C GLY A 83 11.52 12.21 -3.57
N ILE A 84 10.22 11.90 -3.75
CA ILE A 84 9.24 11.88 -2.66
C ILE A 84 9.35 10.57 -1.86
N ILE A 85 9.56 9.47 -2.53
CA ILE A 85 9.80 8.14 -1.92
C ILE A 85 11.16 7.61 -2.33
N ASP A 86 11.71 6.71 -1.53
CA ASP A 86 12.97 6.04 -1.84
C ASP A 86 12.77 4.78 -2.71
N LEU A 87 13.89 4.14 -3.07
CA LEU A 87 13.88 2.96 -3.93
C LEU A 87 13.19 1.77 -3.28
N GLU A 88 13.35 1.60 -1.97
CA GLU A 88 12.77 0.50 -1.20
C GLU A 88 11.25 0.64 -1.14
N GLN A 89 10.75 1.83 -0.80
CA GLN A 89 9.32 2.15 -0.78
C GLN A 89 8.68 1.95 -2.16
N ARG A 90 9.35 2.44 -3.22
CA ARG A 90 8.91 2.20 -4.60
C ARG A 90 8.78 0.71 -4.92
N TYR A 91 9.78 -0.08 -4.53
CA TYR A 91 9.78 -1.52 -4.77
C TYR A 91 8.62 -2.19 -4.00
N ASP A 92 8.44 -1.86 -2.73
CA ASP A 92 7.41 -2.41 -1.86
C ASP A 92 6.00 -2.12 -2.38
N LEU A 93 5.72 -0.87 -2.77
CA LEU A 93 4.46 -0.48 -3.40
C LEU A 93 4.19 -1.29 -4.68
N LYS A 94 5.22 -1.53 -5.49
CA LYS A 94 5.07 -2.35 -6.70
C LYS A 94 4.80 -3.83 -6.40
N GLN A 95 5.35 -4.40 -5.33
CA GLN A 95 5.02 -5.77 -4.94
C GLN A 95 3.57 -5.88 -4.45
N LEU A 96 3.11 -4.92 -3.64
CA LEU A 96 1.72 -4.88 -3.18
C LEU A 96 0.73 -4.66 -4.33
N ALA A 97 1.07 -3.83 -5.31
CA ALA A 97 0.27 -3.67 -6.52
C ALA A 97 0.13 -4.98 -7.31
N LYS A 98 1.20 -5.79 -7.42
CA LYS A 98 1.13 -7.12 -8.03
C LYS A 98 0.22 -8.07 -7.25
N LEU A 99 0.26 -7.99 -5.92
CA LEU A 99 -0.62 -8.77 -5.06
C LEU A 99 -2.10 -8.43 -5.34
N ARG A 100 -2.44 -7.13 -5.36
CA ARG A 100 -3.79 -6.65 -5.71
C ARG A 100 -4.25 -7.17 -7.06
N ASP A 101 -3.42 -7.02 -8.08
CA ASP A 101 -3.75 -7.45 -9.44
C ASP A 101 -3.99 -8.97 -9.50
N ALA A 102 -3.15 -9.75 -8.84
CA ALA A 102 -3.31 -11.19 -8.77
C ALA A 102 -4.65 -11.58 -8.11
N TYR A 103 -5.04 -10.92 -7.02
CA TYR A 103 -6.34 -11.14 -6.38
C TYR A 103 -7.53 -10.64 -7.23
N ALA A 104 -7.38 -9.52 -7.92
CA ALA A 104 -8.45 -8.96 -8.77
C ALA A 104 -8.82 -9.90 -9.92
N HIS A 105 -7.84 -10.60 -10.49
CA HIS A 105 -8.04 -11.50 -11.64
C HIS A 105 -8.39 -12.95 -11.26
N ARG A 106 -8.36 -13.33 -9.97
CA ARG A 106 -8.72 -14.69 -9.54
C ARG A 106 -10.24 -14.84 -9.36
N ARG A 107 -10.78 -15.93 -9.86
CA ARG A 107 -12.22 -16.25 -9.72
C ARG A 107 -12.59 -16.69 -8.29
N THR A 108 -11.69 -17.37 -7.59
CA THR A 108 -11.89 -17.86 -6.22
C THR A 108 -10.95 -17.13 -5.27
N ALA A 109 -11.53 -16.56 -4.21
CA ALA A 109 -10.74 -15.94 -3.15
C ALA A 109 -10.32 -17.01 -2.13
N LYS A 110 -9.05 -17.38 -2.14
CA LYS A 110 -8.44 -18.20 -1.09
C LYS A 110 -7.77 -17.32 -0.05
N GLN A 111 -7.54 -17.88 1.13
CA GLN A 111 -6.74 -17.21 2.15
C GLN A 111 -5.30 -17.04 1.67
N LEU A 112 -4.64 -16.01 2.16
CA LEU A 112 -3.25 -15.75 1.78
C LEU A 112 -2.32 -16.91 2.21
N SER A 113 -2.64 -17.59 3.32
CA SER A 113 -1.99 -18.81 3.79
C SER A 113 -2.10 -20.01 2.83
N GLU A 114 -3.14 -20.03 2.00
CA GLU A 114 -3.36 -21.09 0.99
C GLU A 114 -2.73 -20.75 -0.37
N GLU A 115 -2.13 -19.55 -0.48
CA GLU A 115 -1.57 -18.98 -1.71
C GLU A 115 -0.10 -18.57 -1.51
N PRO A 116 0.81 -19.54 -1.33
CA PRO A 116 2.22 -19.26 -0.98
C PRO A 116 2.93 -18.39 -2.01
N GLU A 117 2.53 -18.46 -3.28
CA GLU A 117 3.06 -17.60 -4.35
C GLU A 117 2.66 -16.13 -4.20
N LEU A 118 1.46 -15.85 -3.65
CA LEU A 118 1.02 -14.49 -3.36
C LEU A 118 1.68 -13.98 -2.08
N PHE A 119 1.79 -14.81 -1.05
CA PHE A 119 2.53 -14.46 0.15
C PHE A 119 4.01 -14.19 -0.16
N ALA A 120 4.60 -14.89 -1.12
CA ALA A 120 5.96 -14.64 -1.58
C ALA A 120 6.16 -13.20 -2.13
N LEU A 121 5.12 -12.54 -2.65
CA LEU A 121 5.21 -11.12 -3.03
C LEU A 121 5.41 -10.22 -1.82
N ILE A 122 4.72 -10.51 -0.72
CA ILE A 122 4.90 -9.83 0.57
C ILE A 122 6.30 -10.07 1.12
N CYS A 123 6.76 -11.31 1.12
CA CYS A 123 8.10 -11.68 1.60
C CYS A 123 9.23 -11.03 0.80
N LYS A 124 8.98 -10.60 -0.43
CA LYS A 124 9.94 -9.88 -1.27
C LYS A 124 10.08 -8.41 -0.89
N THR A 125 9.13 -7.82 -0.17
CA THR A 125 9.22 -6.42 0.23
C THR A 125 10.43 -6.18 1.15
N HIS A 126 11.05 -5.02 1.02
CA HIS A 126 12.15 -4.60 1.90
C HIS A 126 11.68 -4.50 3.33
N MET A 127 10.51 -3.90 3.51
CA MET A 127 9.90 -3.71 4.82
C MET A 127 9.65 -5.05 5.54
N PHE A 128 9.16 -6.09 4.85
CA PHE A 128 9.02 -7.42 5.44
C PHE A 128 10.38 -7.97 5.88
N ARG A 129 11.39 -7.92 5.00
CA ARG A 129 12.72 -8.47 5.29
C ARG A 129 13.39 -7.77 6.48
N ALA A 130 13.29 -6.44 6.52
CA ALA A 130 13.86 -5.63 7.60
C ALA A 130 13.20 -5.87 8.97
N ASN A 131 11.94 -6.34 8.97
CA ASN A 131 11.15 -6.49 10.19
C ASN A 131 10.70 -7.94 10.45
N LYS A 132 11.30 -8.91 9.79
CA LYS A 132 10.88 -10.31 9.82
C LYS A 132 10.71 -10.85 11.26
N SER A 133 11.66 -10.57 12.13
CA SER A 133 11.62 -11.04 13.53
C SER A 133 10.47 -10.43 14.34
N GLN A 134 10.04 -9.21 14.01
CA GLN A 134 8.91 -8.54 14.67
C GLN A 134 7.56 -9.06 14.15
N LEU A 135 7.53 -9.55 12.91
CA LEU A 135 6.35 -10.08 12.24
C LEU A 135 6.16 -11.59 12.49
N ASP A 136 7.14 -12.23 13.12
CA ASP A 136 7.08 -13.65 13.43
C ASP A 136 5.89 -13.98 14.35
N GLY A 137 5.19 -15.08 14.02
CA GLY A 137 3.98 -15.49 14.72
C GLY A 137 2.70 -14.73 14.33
N LEU A 138 2.77 -13.76 13.41
CA LEU A 138 1.58 -13.13 12.83
C LEU A 138 1.05 -13.97 11.66
N SER A 139 -0.28 -13.93 11.44
CA SER A 139 -0.86 -14.46 10.20
C SER A 139 -0.42 -13.62 9.00
N GLU A 140 -0.42 -14.22 7.82
CA GLU A 140 -0.06 -13.57 6.56
C GLU A 140 -0.90 -12.31 6.31
N GLN A 141 -2.17 -12.35 6.69
CA GLN A 141 -3.08 -11.23 6.62
C GLN A 141 -2.65 -10.08 7.54
N ALA A 142 -2.33 -10.39 8.79
CA ALA A 142 -1.85 -9.39 9.75
C ALA A 142 -0.53 -8.77 9.29
N ILE A 143 0.36 -9.57 8.70
CA ILE A 143 1.59 -9.09 8.09
C ILE A 143 1.29 -8.07 6.98
N LEU A 144 0.39 -8.40 6.05
CA LEU A 144 -0.02 -7.47 4.98
C LEU A 144 -0.53 -6.15 5.54
N MET A 145 -1.37 -6.21 6.57
CA MET A 145 -1.95 -5.01 7.19
C MET A 145 -0.91 -4.18 7.95
N CYS A 146 0.07 -4.83 8.60
CA CYS A 146 1.21 -4.13 9.21
C CYS A 146 2.05 -3.37 8.15
N LEU A 147 2.36 -4.02 7.03
CA LEU A 147 3.11 -3.40 5.94
C LEU A 147 2.35 -2.21 5.32
N ARG A 148 1.06 -2.40 5.04
CA ARG A 148 0.19 -1.31 4.58
C ARG A 148 0.19 -0.14 5.57
N GLY A 149 -0.05 -0.41 6.84
CA GLY A 149 -0.12 0.62 7.88
C GLY A 149 1.18 1.41 7.99
N GLN A 150 2.33 0.75 7.93
CA GLN A 150 3.62 1.45 7.97
C GLN A 150 3.84 2.32 6.72
N LEU A 151 3.55 1.81 5.52
CA LEU A 151 3.65 2.61 4.29
C LEU A 151 2.71 3.82 4.32
N MET A 152 1.49 3.66 4.84
CA MET A 152 0.56 4.77 5.03
C MET A 152 1.12 5.84 5.96
N LEU A 153 1.71 5.45 7.10
CA LEU A 153 2.34 6.38 8.03
C LEU A 153 3.51 7.12 7.39
N ASP A 154 4.34 6.41 6.64
CA ASP A 154 5.50 7.00 5.95
C ASP A 154 5.05 8.03 4.89
N LEU A 155 4.04 7.71 4.09
CA LEU A 155 3.48 8.62 3.09
C LEU A 155 2.81 9.85 3.74
N GLN A 156 2.06 9.65 4.82
CA GLN A 156 1.45 10.75 5.59
C GLN A 156 2.49 11.66 6.24
N ALA A 157 3.57 11.10 6.75
CA ALA A 157 4.66 11.91 7.30
C ALA A 157 5.29 12.82 6.24
N ARG A 158 5.46 12.31 5.01
CA ARG A 158 5.97 13.09 3.89
C ARG A 158 5.00 14.19 3.44
N LEU A 159 3.70 13.90 3.41
CA LEU A 159 2.67 14.91 3.10
C LEU A 159 2.70 16.09 4.05
N LYS A 160 2.97 15.84 5.35
CA LYS A 160 3.07 16.92 6.36
C LYS A 160 4.33 17.79 6.22
N THR A 161 5.32 17.36 5.45
CA THR A 161 6.59 18.07 5.25
C THR A 161 6.65 18.84 3.93
N LEU A 162 5.62 18.77 3.11
CA LEU A 162 5.45 19.54 1.87
C LEU A 162 4.85 20.90 2.14
#